data_ec23cc46158ad9a65f10334ae19c7b3d
#
_entry.id   ec23cc46158ad9a65f10334ae19c7b3d
#
_cell.length_a   1.000
_cell.length_b   1.000
_cell.length_c   1.000
_cell.angle_alpha   90.00
_cell.angle_beta   90.00
_cell.angle_gamma   90.00
#
_symmetry.space_group_name_H-M   'P 1'
#
loop_
_entity.id
_entity.type
_entity.pdbx_description
1 polymer ?
#
loop_
_entity_poly.entity_id
_entity_poly.type
_entity_poly.pdbx_seq_one_letter_code
_entity_poly.pdbx_strand_id
1 'polypeptide(L)'
;SGGEEGALKGPSIMPGGASAAWPHVKDIFQSISAKVADSNGDLTVPCCDWVGDDGAGHFVKMVHNGIEYGDMQLICEAYHILHDLIGLNADEIGDVFEAWSKTELDSYLVDISIDIFRYKDTDGAPLIEKILDTAGQKGTGKWTGVTALELGVPLTLITESVFARCISAQKDARVHASSILKGPSVPEFVGDKTQFIEALRQALLMAKMISYA
;
A
#
# COMPACT_ATOMS: atom_id res chain seq x y z
N SER A 1 -2.18 -12.41 -7.41
CA SER A 1 -1.63 -11.53 -6.38
C SER A 1 -1.63 -12.20 -5.02
N GLY A 2 -0.67 -11.88 -4.13
CA GLY A 2 -0.65 -12.45 -2.77
C GLY A 2 0.72 -13.00 -2.32
N GLY A 3 1.75 -12.99 -3.16
CA GLY A 3 3.09 -13.45 -2.83
C GLY A 3 3.12 -14.90 -2.34
N GLU A 4 3.94 -15.20 -1.35
CA GLU A 4 4.09 -16.54 -0.77
C GLU A 4 2.82 -16.99 -0.03
N GLU A 5 2.20 -16.12 0.71
CA GLU A 5 0.95 -16.40 1.42
C GLU A 5 -0.19 -16.67 0.42
N GLY A 6 -0.31 -15.86 -0.63
CA GLY A 6 -1.27 -16.10 -1.70
C GLY A 6 -1.04 -17.41 -2.44
N ALA A 7 0.24 -17.82 -2.64
CA ALA A 7 0.55 -19.11 -3.22
C ALA A 7 0.12 -20.28 -2.34
N LEU A 8 0.17 -20.10 -1.01
CA LEU A 8 -0.21 -21.14 -0.04
C LEU A 8 -1.71 -21.19 0.22
N LYS A 9 -2.36 -20.03 0.38
CA LYS A 9 -3.76 -19.92 0.84
C LYS A 9 -4.76 -19.58 -0.26
N GLY A 10 -4.27 -19.21 -1.44
CA GLY A 10 -5.07 -18.78 -2.60
C GLY A 10 -4.76 -17.33 -2.98
N PRO A 11 -4.34 -17.08 -4.23
CA PRO A 11 -4.09 -15.72 -4.72
C PRO A 11 -5.36 -15.08 -5.28
N SER A 12 -5.41 -13.76 -5.36
CA SER A 12 -6.32 -13.09 -6.30
C SER A 12 -5.82 -13.30 -7.72
N ILE A 13 -6.70 -13.72 -8.64
CA ILE A 13 -6.34 -14.07 -10.02
C ILE A 13 -7.13 -13.17 -10.98
N MET A 14 -6.44 -12.56 -11.93
CA MET A 14 -6.98 -11.59 -12.90
C MET A 14 -6.80 -12.14 -14.32
N PRO A 15 -7.59 -13.16 -14.74
CA PRO A 15 -7.42 -13.79 -16.05
C PRO A 15 -7.92 -12.87 -17.18
N GLY A 16 -7.08 -12.66 -18.18
CA GLY A 16 -7.43 -12.06 -19.46
C GLY A 16 -7.20 -13.03 -20.59
N GLY A 17 -7.73 -12.73 -21.77
CA GLY A 17 -7.59 -13.54 -22.97
C GLY A 17 -8.93 -13.86 -23.62
N ALA A 18 -8.92 -14.70 -24.64
CA ALA A 18 -10.13 -15.03 -25.40
C ALA A 18 -11.27 -15.50 -24.49
N SER A 19 -12.42 -14.83 -24.55
CA SER A 19 -13.61 -15.14 -23.75
C SER A 19 -14.08 -16.59 -23.91
N ALA A 20 -13.87 -17.17 -25.10
CA ALA A 20 -14.20 -18.58 -25.37
C ALA A 20 -13.36 -19.59 -24.56
N ALA A 21 -12.15 -19.19 -24.10
CA ALA A 21 -11.31 -20.05 -23.26
C ALA A 21 -11.74 -20.03 -21.78
N TRP A 22 -12.38 -18.96 -21.33
CA TRP A 22 -12.74 -18.77 -19.94
C TRP A 22 -13.57 -19.90 -19.33
N PRO A 23 -14.64 -20.39 -19.97
CA PRO A 23 -15.45 -21.50 -19.41
C PRO A 23 -14.65 -22.79 -19.17
N HIS A 24 -13.55 -23.00 -19.88
CA HIS A 24 -12.74 -24.21 -19.74
C HIS A 24 -11.77 -24.16 -18.55
N VAL A 25 -11.43 -22.98 -18.05
CA VAL A 25 -10.46 -22.79 -16.96
C VAL A 25 -11.07 -22.16 -15.71
N LYS A 26 -12.27 -21.61 -15.81
CA LYS A 26 -12.96 -20.86 -14.75
C LYS A 26 -12.98 -21.63 -13.43
N ASP A 27 -13.49 -22.86 -13.44
CA ASP A 27 -13.65 -23.64 -12.22
C ASP A 27 -12.32 -23.94 -11.54
N ILE A 28 -11.26 -24.16 -12.33
CA ILE A 28 -9.90 -24.38 -11.82
C ILE A 28 -9.40 -23.11 -11.14
N PHE A 29 -9.45 -21.98 -11.83
CA PHE A 29 -8.92 -20.72 -11.30
C PHE A 29 -9.73 -20.21 -10.11
N GLN A 30 -11.05 -20.35 -10.15
CA GLN A 30 -11.90 -19.97 -9.05
C GLN A 30 -11.74 -20.90 -7.84
N SER A 31 -11.45 -22.19 -8.02
CA SER A 31 -11.22 -23.12 -6.91
C SER A 31 -9.96 -22.78 -6.12
N ILE A 32 -8.87 -22.39 -6.79
CA ILE A 32 -7.57 -22.10 -6.18
C ILE A 32 -7.41 -20.63 -5.75
N SER A 33 -8.32 -19.74 -6.12
CA SER A 33 -8.26 -18.33 -5.76
C SER A 33 -8.62 -18.08 -4.29
N ALA A 34 -8.18 -16.91 -3.78
CA ALA A 34 -8.69 -16.35 -2.53
C ALA A 34 -10.22 -16.24 -2.57
N LYS A 35 -10.85 -16.29 -1.40
CA LYS A 35 -12.29 -16.14 -1.24
C LYS A 35 -12.60 -14.97 -0.32
N VAL A 36 -13.63 -14.23 -0.63
CA VAL A 36 -14.21 -13.22 0.26
C VAL A 36 -15.60 -13.66 0.73
N ALA A 37 -16.06 -13.04 1.79
CA ALA A 37 -17.36 -13.35 2.36
C ALA A 37 -18.50 -13.00 1.39
N ASP A 38 -19.47 -13.87 1.30
CA ASP A 38 -20.76 -13.60 0.65
C ASP A 38 -21.71 -12.80 1.57
N SER A 39 -22.94 -12.59 1.13
CA SER A 39 -23.96 -11.88 1.91
C SER A 39 -24.34 -12.54 3.25
N ASN A 40 -23.99 -13.81 3.44
CA ASN A 40 -24.23 -14.56 4.67
C ASN A 40 -22.99 -14.60 5.59
N GLY A 41 -21.86 -14.07 5.13
CA GLY A 41 -20.58 -14.09 5.84
C GLY A 41 -19.72 -15.33 5.54
N ASP A 42 -20.13 -16.20 4.62
CA ASP A 42 -19.38 -17.40 4.24
C ASP A 42 -18.31 -17.05 3.18
N LEU A 43 -17.08 -17.54 3.35
CA LEU A 43 -15.95 -17.30 2.43
C LEU A 43 -16.11 -18.13 1.14
N THR A 44 -17.01 -17.73 0.28
CA THR A 44 -17.42 -18.50 -0.92
C THR A 44 -17.19 -17.75 -2.23
N VAL A 45 -17.12 -16.40 -2.21
CA VAL A 45 -16.98 -15.60 -3.42
C VAL A 45 -15.51 -15.58 -3.88
N PRO A 46 -15.17 -16.16 -5.05
CA PRO A 46 -13.79 -16.22 -5.50
C PRO A 46 -13.27 -14.85 -5.94
N CYS A 47 -12.06 -14.49 -5.50
CA CYS A 47 -11.33 -13.31 -6.01
C CYS A 47 -10.72 -13.61 -7.39
N CYS A 48 -11.55 -14.07 -8.31
CA CYS A 48 -11.15 -14.47 -9.66
C CYS A 48 -12.35 -14.43 -10.60
N ASP A 49 -12.28 -13.57 -11.61
CA ASP A 49 -13.20 -13.62 -12.75
C ASP A 49 -12.46 -13.13 -14.00
N TRP A 50 -13.00 -13.44 -15.19
CA TRP A 50 -12.47 -12.95 -16.44
C TRP A 50 -12.59 -11.43 -16.53
N VAL A 51 -11.46 -10.75 -16.78
CA VAL A 51 -11.38 -9.28 -16.73
C VAL A 51 -11.33 -8.60 -18.11
N GLY A 52 -11.29 -9.39 -19.18
CA GLY A 52 -11.31 -8.87 -20.55
C GLY A 52 -10.44 -9.65 -21.52
N ASP A 53 -10.49 -9.26 -22.79
CA ASP A 53 -9.75 -9.90 -23.87
C ASP A 53 -8.24 -9.63 -23.80
N ASP A 54 -7.47 -10.41 -24.52
CA ASP A 54 -6.03 -10.25 -24.75
C ASP A 54 -5.23 -10.05 -23.45
N GLY A 55 -4.53 -8.93 -23.35
CA GLY A 55 -3.69 -8.55 -22.22
C GLY A 55 -4.42 -7.90 -21.04
N ALA A 56 -5.77 -7.90 -21.01
CA ALA A 56 -6.53 -7.21 -19.97
C ALA A 56 -6.16 -7.64 -18.55
N GLY A 57 -5.86 -8.92 -18.33
CA GLY A 57 -5.41 -9.42 -17.02
C GLY A 57 -4.10 -8.80 -16.56
N HIS A 58 -3.14 -8.64 -17.46
CA HIS A 58 -1.88 -7.95 -17.16
C HIS A 58 -2.09 -6.47 -16.88
N PHE A 59 -2.99 -5.82 -17.62
CA PHE A 59 -3.33 -4.42 -17.41
C PHE A 59 -3.97 -4.19 -16.05
N VAL A 60 -4.98 -4.99 -15.69
CA VAL A 60 -5.63 -4.91 -14.38
C VAL A 60 -4.64 -5.16 -13.24
N LYS A 61 -3.74 -6.16 -13.40
CA LYS A 61 -2.70 -6.42 -12.40
C LYS A 61 -1.70 -5.27 -12.28
N MET A 62 -1.34 -4.64 -13.38
CA MET A 62 -0.47 -3.46 -13.39
C MET A 62 -1.10 -2.30 -12.61
N VAL A 63 -2.36 -1.99 -12.88
CA VAL A 63 -3.10 -0.93 -12.17
C VAL A 63 -3.25 -1.26 -10.68
N HIS A 64 -3.62 -2.50 -10.34
CA HIS A 64 -3.68 -2.98 -8.96
C HIS A 64 -2.35 -2.70 -8.21
N ASN A 65 -1.22 -3.04 -8.80
CA ASN A 65 0.08 -2.77 -8.17
C ASN A 65 0.39 -1.26 -8.08
N GLY A 66 -0.09 -0.47 -9.03
CA GLY A 66 0.01 0.99 -8.95
C GLY A 66 -0.74 1.53 -7.73
N ILE A 67 -1.97 1.09 -7.51
CA ILE A 67 -2.78 1.45 -6.32
C ILE A 67 -2.06 1.03 -5.04
N GLU A 68 -1.47 -0.16 -5.00
CA GLU A 68 -0.70 -0.65 -3.86
C GLU A 68 0.52 0.25 -3.55
N TYR A 69 1.18 0.81 -4.56
CA TYR A 69 2.24 1.82 -4.37
C TYR A 69 1.70 3.07 -3.67
N GLY A 70 0.53 3.54 -4.08
CA GLY A 70 -0.15 4.67 -3.44
C GLY A 70 -0.50 4.38 -1.99
N ASP A 71 -1.08 3.21 -1.71
CA ASP A 71 -1.40 2.79 -0.34
C ASP A 71 -0.16 2.74 0.56
N MET A 72 0.95 2.17 0.08
CA MET A 72 2.20 2.15 0.84
C MET A 72 2.75 3.56 1.07
N GLN A 73 2.65 4.46 0.10
CA GLN A 73 3.05 5.86 0.27
C GLN A 73 2.23 6.55 1.36
N LEU A 74 0.92 6.37 1.35
CA LEU A 74 0.03 6.93 2.38
C LEU A 74 0.34 6.40 3.78
N ILE A 75 0.66 5.11 3.91
CA ILE A 75 1.11 4.51 5.17
C ILE A 75 2.43 5.15 5.65
N CYS A 76 3.39 5.33 4.74
CA CYS A 76 4.66 6.00 5.07
C CYS A 76 4.45 7.45 5.52
N GLU A 77 3.55 8.19 4.88
CA GLU A 77 3.23 9.56 5.27
C GLU A 77 2.53 9.63 6.63
N ALA A 78 1.59 8.71 6.89
CA ALA A 78 0.97 8.60 8.20
C ALA A 78 1.99 8.25 9.29
N TYR A 79 2.91 7.30 9.03
CA TYR A 79 4.01 6.98 9.93
C TYR A 79 4.87 8.21 10.23
N HIS A 80 5.29 8.93 9.18
CA HIS A 80 6.13 10.12 9.32
C HIS A 80 5.47 11.22 10.18
N ILE A 81 4.16 11.45 9.97
CA ILE A 81 3.39 12.41 10.79
C ILE A 81 3.31 11.95 12.24
N LEU A 82 2.99 10.69 12.50
CA LEU A 82 2.89 10.15 13.86
C LEU A 82 4.24 10.15 14.57
N HIS A 83 5.31 9.79 13.88
CA HIS A 83 6.66 9.74 14.42
C HIS A 83 7.26 11.13 14.63
N ASP A 84 7.38 11.92 13.57
CA ASP A 84 8.16 13.16 13.61
C ASP A 84 7.37 14.35 14.12
N LEU A 85 6.07 14.46 13.83
CA LEU A 85 5.26 15.59 14.29
C LEU A 85 4.62 15.32 15.67
N ILE A 86 4.03 14.14 15.87
CA ILE A 86 3.34 13.80 17.11
C ILE A 86 4.32 13.28 18.17
N GLY A 87 5.46 12.72 17.73
CA GLY A 87 6.52 12.18 18.59
C GLY A 87 6.19 10.83 19.21
N LEU A 88 5.45 9.97 18.47
CA LEU A 88 5.19 8.60 18.91
C LEU A 88 6.37 7.70 18.54
N ASN A 89 6.68 6.75 19.42
CA ASN A 89 7.61 5.68 19.11
C ASN A 89 6.95 4.57 18.25
N ALA A 90 7.75 3.62 17.77
CA ALA A 90 7.27 2.57 16.86
C ALA A 90 6.17 1.68 17.48
N ASP A 91 6.24 1.36 18.79
CA ASP A 91 5.22 0.58 19.47
C ASP A 91 3.89 1.35 19.58
N GLU A 92 3.95 2.64 19.94
CA GLU A 92 2.78 3.52 20.01
C GLU A 92 2.14 3.72 18.64
N ILE A 93 2.93 3.80 17.55
CA ILE A 93 2.41 3.82 16.17
C ILE A 93 1.74 2.48 15.85
N GLY A 94 2.32 1.36 16.28
CA GLY A 94 1.70 0.04 16.17
C GLY A 94 0.32 -0.01 16.84
N ASP A 95 0.17 0.60 18.03
CA ASP A 95 -1.12 0.67 18.73
C ASP A 95 -2.16 1.52 17.97
N VAL A 96 -1.72 2.64 17.36
CA VAL A 96 -2.57 3.46 16.51
C VAL A 96 -3.06 2.66 15.30
N PHE A 97 -2.17 1.96 14.60
CA PHE A 97 -2.52 1.15 13.43
C PHE A 97 -3.41 -0.05 13.81
N GLU A 98 -3.20 -0.67 14.97
CA GLU A 98 -4.09 -1.72 15.49
C GLU A 98 -5.50 -1.18 15.80
N ALA A 99 -5.61 0.05 16.29
CA ALA A 99 -6.92 0.68 16.46
C ALA A 99 -7.58 0.97 15.10
N TRP A 100 -6.79 1.41 14.11
CA TRP A 100 -7.28 1.68 12.76
C TRP A 100 -7.68 0.43 11.99
N SER A 101 -7.01 -0.72 12.19
CA SER A 101 -7.36 -1.99 11.55
C SER A 101 -8.73 -2.54 12.00
N LYS A 102 -9.31 -1.99 13.07
CA LYS A 102 -10.67 -2.31 13.53
C LYS A 102 -11.75 -1.38 12.97
N THR A 103 -11.41 -0.56 11.99
CA THR A 103 -12.27 0.44 11.33
C THR A 103 -12.34 0.20 9.83
N GLU A 104 -12.85 1.18 9.08
CA GLU A 104 -12.89 1.16 7.60
C GLU A 104 -11.49 1.12 6.95
N LEU A 105 -10.43 1.33 7.73
CA LEU A 105 -9.04 1.18 7.27
C LEU A 105 -8.53 -0.25 7.32
N ASP A 106 -9.33 -1.21 7.78
CA ASP A 106 -9.00 -2.64 7.76
C ASP A 106 -8.51 -3.06 6.37
N SER A 107 -7.27 -3.51 6.32
CA SER A 107 -6.65 -3.99 5.09
C SER A 107 -5.36 -4.75 5.39
N TYR A 108 -5.00 -5.65 4.49
CA TYR A 108 -3.76 -6.43 4.59
C TYR A 108 -2.52 -5.55 4.86
N LEU A 109 -2.37 -4.41 4.18
CA LEU A 109 -1.21 -3.54 4.37
C LEU A 109 -1.21 -2.84 5.73
N VAL A 110 -2.38 -2.48 6.26
CA VAL A 110 -2.50 -1.92 7.61
C VAL A 110 -2.15 -2.99 8.65
N ASP A 111 -2.65 -4.20 8.50
CA ASP A 111 -2.39 -5.30 9.44
C ASP A 111 -0.92 -5.67 9.52
N ILE A 112 -0.27 -5.89 8.38
CA ILE A 112 1.17 -6.22 8.39
C ILE A 112 2.04 -5.05 8.91
N SER A 113 1.57 -3.81 8.77
CA SER A 113 2.29 -2.64 9.30
C SER A 113 2.36 -2.67 10.82
N ILE A 114 1.35 -3.20 11.52
CA ILE A 114 1.35 -3.35 12.98
C ILE A 114 2.54 -4.21 13.42
N ASP A 115 2.70 -5.38 12.79
CA ASP A 115 3.79 -6.30 13.10
C ASP A 115 5.16 -5.69 12.76
N ILE A 116 5.26 -4.97 11.63
CA ILE A 116 6.49 -4.29 11.20
C ILE A 116 6.91 -3.23 12.25
N PHE A 117 6.00 -2.42 12.74
CA PHE A 117 6.32 -1.37 13.72
C PHE A 117 6.73 -1.96 15.07
N ARG A 118 6.13 -3.08 15.48
CA ARG A 118 6.41 -3.74 16.75
C ARG A 118 7.62 -4.69 16.71
N TYR A 119 8.12 -5.02 15.50
CA TYR A 119 9.22 -5.96 15.38
C TYR A 119 10.53 -5.41 15.96
N LYS A 120 11.15 -6.18 16.85
CA LYS A 120 12.40 -5.79 17.52
C LYS A 120 13.58 -6.56 16.92
N ASP A 121 14.70 -5.86 16.77
CA ASP A 121 15.97 -6.46 16.44
C ASP A 121 16.57 -7.17 17.65
N THR A 122 17.68 -7.88 17.45
CA THR A 122 18.37 -8.67 18.49
C THR A 122 18.86 -7.86 19.70
N ASP A 123 19.02 -6.55 19.55
CA ASP A 123 19.36 -5.62 20.62
C ASP A 123 18.14 -5.01 21.34
N GLY A 124 16.93 -5.42 20.96
CA GLY A 124 15.67 -4.95 21.53
C GLY A 124 15.16 -3.62 20.96
N ALA A 125 15.89 -2.98 20.04
CA ALA A 125 15.43 -1.76 19.38
C ALA A 125 14.43 -2.10 18.23
N PRO A 126 13.51 -1.17 17.88
CA PRO A 126 12.64 -1.37 16.73
C PRO A 126 13.46 -1.56 15.45
N LEU A 127 13.20 -2.65 14.71
CA LEU A 127 13.94 -2.92 13.47
C LEU A 127 13.66 -1.84 12.41
N ILE A 128 12.46 -1.29 12.38
CA ILE A 128 12.08 -0.24 11.42
C ILE A 128 13.01 0.96 11.45
N GLU A 129 13.57 1.31 12.63
CA GLU A 129 14.53 2.41 12.80
C GLU A 129 15.89 2.14 12.12
N LYS A 130 16.15 0.87 11.76
CA LYS A 130 17.42 0.42 11.21
C LYS A 130 17.33 0.04 9.73
N ILE A 131 16.13 -0.02 9.18
CA ILE A 131 15.91 -0.38 7.78
C ILE A 131 16.40 0.78 6.89
N LEU A 132 17.14 0.42 5.83
CA LEU A 132 17.59 1.40 4.84
C LEU A 132 16.38 2.10 4.20
N ASP A 133 16.39 3.43 4.23
CA ASP A 133 15.32 4.30 3.73
C ASP A 133 15.32 4.43 2.19
N THR A 134 15.39 3.31 1.49
CA THR A 134 15.30 3.23 0.04
C THR A 134 14.22 2.24 -0.38
N ALA A 135 13.43 2.59 -1.38
CA ALA A 135 12.42 1.72 -1.95
C ALA A 135 12.65 1.55 -3.45
N GLY A 136 12.78 0.28 -3.87
CA GLY A 136 12.87 -0.07 -5.29
C GLY A 136 11.51 -0.12 -5.97
N GLN A 137 11.53 -0.27 -7.31
CA GLN A 137 10.34 -0.51 -8.11
C GLN A 137 10.63 -1.56 -9.19
N LYS A 138 9.58 -2.31 -9.58
CA LYS A 138 9.63 -3.29 -10.67
C LYS A 138 8.95 -2.79 -11.95
N GLY A 139 8.52 -1.52 -11.98
CA GLY A 139 7.99 -0.83 -13.15
C GLY A 139 6.46 -0.77 -13.26
N THR A 140 5.69 -1.54 -12.48
CA THR A 140 4.21 -1.54 -12.59
C THR A 140 3.58 -0.19 -12.26
N GLY A 141 4.01 0.48 -11.20
CA GLY A 141 3.55 1.83 -10.86
C GLY A 141 3.92 2.85 -11.94
N LYS A 142 5.14 2.78 -12.46
CA LYS A 142 5.59 3.62 -13.58
C LYS A 142 4.71 3.42 -14.83
N TRP A 143 4.47 2.17 -15.23
CA TRP A 143 3.64 1.89 -16.41
C TRP A 143 2.20 2.34 -16.24
N THR A 144 1.64 2.21 -15.02
CA THR A 144 0.31 2.74 -14.70
C THR A 144 0.27 4.26 -14.90
N GLY A 145 1.28 4.98 -14.39
CA GLY A 145 1.40 6.43 -14.58
C GLY A 145 1.55 6.85 -16.05
N VAL A 146 2.40 6.16 -16.81
CA VAL A 146 2.57 6.41 -18.26
C VAL A 146 1.25 6.21 -19.00
N THR A 147 0.56 5.09 -18.75
CA THR A 147 -0.73 4.81 -19.38
C THR A 147 -1.80 5.85 -19.03
N ALA A 148 -1.83 6.29 -17.76
CA ALA A 148 -2.74 7.35 -17.34
C ALA A 148 -2.50 8.67 -18.08
N LEU A 149 -1.23 9.04 -18.31
CA LEU A 149 -0.87 10.22 -19.09
C LEU A 149 -1.28 10.07 -20.57
N GLU A 150 -1.09 8.89 -21.15
CA GLU A 150 -1.51 8.59 -22.54
C GLU A 150 -3.04 8.66 -22.71
N LEU A 151 -3.79 8.25 -21.68
CA LEU A 151 -5.25 8.28 -21.67
C LEU A 151 -5.85 9.61 -21.19
N GLY A 152 -5.02 10.54 -20.69
CA GLY A 152 -5.48 11.79 -20.12
C GLY A 152 -6.24 11.63 -18.80
N VAL A 153 -5.94 10.57 -18.03
CA VAL A 153 -6.55 10.29 -16.72
C VAL A 153 -5.67 10.89 -15.62
N PRO A 154 -6.22 11.69 -14.68
CA PRO A 154 -5.45 12.18 -13.55
C PRO A 154 -5.12 11.04 -12.58
N LEU A 155 -3.83 10.77 -12.38
CA LEU A 155 -3.34 9.70 -11.52
C LEU A 155 -2.23 10.22 -10.60
N THR A 156 -2.57 11.17 -9.75
CA THR A 156 -1.59 11.94 -8.97
C THR A 156 -0.90 11.12 -7.90
N LEU A 157 -1.63 10.38 -7.07
CA LEU A 157 -1.06 9.64 -5.94
C LEU A 157 -0.12 8.51 -6.41
N ILE A 158 -0.53 7.70 -7.38
CA ILE A 158 0.31 6.60 -7.87
C ILE A 158 1.58 7.15 -8.51
N THR A 159 1.47 8.22 -9.29
CA THR A 159 2.62 8.85 -9.93
C THR A 159 3.58 9.44 -8.90
N GLU A 160 3.05 10.12 -7.88
CA GLU A 160 3.84 10.66 -6.77
C GLU A 160 4.56 9.56 -5.99
N SER A 161 3.89 8.45 -5.72
CA SER A 161 4.52 7.31 -5.04
C SER A 161 5.69 6.70 -5.84
N VAL A 162 5.62 6.72 -7.18
CA VAL A 162 6.75 6.34 -8.04
C VAL A 162 7.91 7.34 -7.92
N PHE A 163 7.63 8.64 -7.91
CA PHE A 163 8.66 9.66 -7.73
C PHE A 163 9.28 9.59 -6.34
N ALA A 164 8.50 9.39 -5.29
CA ALA A 164 9.00 9.19 -3.93
C ALA A 164 10.00 8.02 -3.87
N ARG A 165 9.70 6.89 -4.52
CA ARG A 165 10.64 5.76 -4.64
C ARG A 165 11.90 6.13 -5.41
N CYS A 166 11.77 6.87 -6.52
CA CYS A 166 12.93 7.35 -7.28
C CYS A 166 13.83 8.25 -6.43
N ILE A 167 13.25 9.17 -5.65
CA ILE A 167 13.98 10.04 -4.73
C ILE A 167 14.63 9.22 -3.62
N SER A 168 13.91 8.26 -3.04
CA SER A 168 14.45 7.40 -1.97
C SER A 168 15.68 6.63 -2.43
N ALA A 169 15.70 6.16 -3.68
CA ALA A 169 16.82 5.43 -4.26
C ALA A 169 18.09 6.28 -4.45
N GLN A 170 17.99 7.63 -4.41
CA GLN A 170 19.12 8.56 -4.53
C GLN A 170 19.75 8.87 -3.16
N LYS A 171 20.07 7.83 -2.38
CA LYS A 171 20.53 7.96 -0.99
C LYS A 171 21.72 8.90 -0.85
N ASP A 172 22.77 8.73 -1.65
CA ASP A 172 23.98 9.54 -1.56
C ASP A 172 23.70 11.03 -1.86
N ALA A 173 22.86 11.30 -2.87
CA ALA A 173 22.47 12.68 -3.19
C ALA A 173 21.64 13.30 -2.06
N ARG A 174 20.73 12.55 -1.45
CA ARG A 174 19.92 13.01 -0.30
C ARG A 174 20.80 13.30 0.92
N VAL A 175 21.73 12.42 1.24
CA VAL A 175 22.69 12.61 2.35
C VAL A 175 23.58 13.82 2.09
N HIS A 176 24.10 13.98 0.85
CA HIS A 176 24.87 15.15 0.50
C HIS A 176 24.04 16.44 0.64
N ALA A 177 22.82 16.44 0.10
CA ALA A 177 21.93 17.60 0.20
C ALA A 177 21.62 17.96 1.66
N SER A 178 21.37 16.98 2.53
CA SER A 178 21.08 17.22 3.95
C SER A 178 22.22 17.88 4.73
N SER A 179 23.46 17.73 4.25
CA SER A 179 24.62 18.40 4.85
C SER A 179 24.73 19.89 4.48
N ILE A 180 24.05 20.33 3.42
CA ILE A 180 24.12 21.68 2.86
C ILE A 180 22.82 22.45 3.09
N LEU A 181 21.69 21.80 2.83
CA LEU A 181 20.37 22.40 2.90
C LEU A 181 19.81 22.26 4.33
N LYS A 182 19.40 23.37 4.90
CA LYS A 182 18.67 23.36 6.17
C LYS A 182 17.19 23.14 5.87
N GLY A 183 16.65 22.02 6.33
CA GLY A 183 15.23 21.79 6.32
C GLY A 183 14.49 22.71 7.32
N PRO A 184 13.14 22.75 7.25
CA PRO A 184 12.36 23.42 8.27
C PRO A 184 12.58 22.73 9.63
N SER A 185 12.55 23.52 10.72
CA SER A 185 12.47 22.93 12.06
C SER A 185 11.11 22.24 12.21
N VAL A 186 11.10 21.02 12.72
CA VAL A 186 9.84 20.37 13.10
C VAL A 186 9.25 21.16 14.28
N PRO A 187 8.05 21.76 14.13
CA PRO A 187 7.44 22.46 15.24
C PRO A 187 7.06 21.48 16.35
N GLU A 188 7.14 21.92 17.58
CA GLU A 188 6.53 21.15 18.68
C GLU A 188 5.02 21.07 18.45
N PHE A 189 4.46 19.86 18.52
CA PHE A 189 3.02 19.68 18.36
C PHE A 189 2.27 20.30 19.55
N VAL A 190 1.40 21.25 19.24
CA VAL A 190 0.53 21.91 20.24
C VAL A 190 -0.91 21.55 19.92
N GLY A 191 -1.54 20.74 20.77
CA GLY A 191 -2.93 20.34 20.57
C GLY A 191 -3.27 19.00 21.25
N ASP A 192 -4.50 18.56 21.04
CA ASP A 192 -4.96 17.25 21.48
C ASP A 192 -4.48 16.18 20.50
N LYS A 193 -3.53 15.34 20.94
CA LYS A 193 -2.97 14.25 20.14
C LYS A 193 -4.04 13.24 19.71
N THR A 194 -5.00 12.93 20.57
CA THR A 194 -6.07 11.96 20.27
C THR A 194 -6.97 12.48 19.15
N GLN A 195 -7.37 13.72 19.21
CA GLN A 195 -8.17 14.37 18.18
C GLN A 195 -7.40 14.45 16.84
N PHE A 196 -6.10 14.74 16.91
CA PHE A 196 -5.27 14.82 15.70
C PHE A 196 -5.10 13.45 15.04
N ILE A 197 -4.85 12.38 15.84
CA ILE A 197 -4.72 11.00 15.33
C ILE A 197 -6.03 10.55 14.67
N GLU A 198 -7.19 10.90 15.23
CA GLU A 198 -8.48 10.61 14.60
C GLU A 198 -8.67 11.39 13.28
N ALA A 199 -8.28 12.65 13.24
CA ALA A 199 -8.31 13.44 12.01
C ALA A 199 -7.37 12.86 10.93
N LEU A 200 -6.18 12.36 11.33
CA LEU A 200 -5.26 11.68 10.44
C LEU A 200 -5.85 10.36 9.90
N ARG A 201 -6.54 9.58 10.76
CA ARG A 201 -7.28 8.39 10.34
C ARG A 201 -8.29 8.70 9.21
N GLN A 202 -9.09 9.75 9.42
CA GLN A 202 -10.08 10.17 8.43
C GLN A 202 -9.43 10.67 7.14
N ALA A 203 -8.33 11.41 7.24
CA ALA A 203 -7.57 11.86 6.07
C ALA A 203 -6.98 10.69 5.29
N LEU A 204 -6.43 9.67 5.97
CA LEU A 204 -5.92 8.46 5.34
C LEU A 204 -7.05 7.69 4.62
N LEU A 205 -8.21 7.52 5.26
CA LEU A 205 -9.37 6.89 4.64
C LEU A 205 -9.80 7.60 3.37
N MET A 206 -9.94 8.93 3.42
CA MET A 206 -10.32 9.74 2.25
C MET A 206 -9.28 9.66 1.13
N ALA A 207 -7.99 9.70 1.47
CA ALA A 207 -6.92 9.58 0.49
C ALA A 207 -6.93 8.21 -0.21
N LYS A 208 -7.16 7.12 0.54
CA LYS A 208 -7.35 5.78 -0.03
C LYS A 208 -8.56 5.73 -0.96
N MET A 209 -9.71 6.24 -0.55
CA MET A 209 -10.92 6.29 -1.39
C MET A 209 -10.67 7.04 -2.71
N ILE A 210 -10.00 8.19 -2.66
CA ILE A 210 -9.65 8.98 -3.85
C ILE A 210 -8.67 8.21 -4.75
N SER A 211 -7.75 7.44 -4.15
CA SER A 211 -6.80 6.62 -4.92
C SER A 211 -7.48 5.49 -5.70
N TYR A 212 -8.61 4.97 -5.21
CA TYR A 212 -9.38 3.91 -5.88
C TYR A 212 -10.39 4.46 -6.90
N ALA A 213 -10.74 5.73 -6.84
CA ALA A 213 -11.68 6.36 -7.78
C ALA A 213 -11.02 6.77 -9.09
#